data_a29b4ea6948afa4f14802d58550576f8
#
_entry.id   a29b4ea6948afa4f14802d58550576f8
#
_cell.length_a   1.000
_cell.length_b   1.000
_cell.length_c   1.000
_cell.angle_alpha   90.00
_cell.angle_beta   90.00
_cell.angle_gamma   90.00
#
_symmetry.space_group_name_H-M   'P 1'
#
loop_
_entity.id
_entity.type
_entity.pdbx_description
1 polymer ?
#
loop_
_entity_poly.entity_id
_entity_poly.type
_entity_poly.pdbx_seq_one_letter_code
_entity_poly.pdbx_strand_id
1 'polypeptide(L)'
;WHEIVGEENYEPAVNATLKEKASLVERVGMMMLSVGTGAWRVRASMNKIARALGIVCNADIGLLTIECTCIESGDTYTNEITLSTTGVNTDKLNELEHFADGFAERVTKYSVLQFHRILDKISEIPPNYKAWNLGLASGLACCGFTFLLGGGPVEMILAFFGAGVGMYVRKKLLERHITLLA
;
A
#
# COMPACT_ATOMS: atom_id res chain seq x y z
N TRP A 1 -10.05 1.14 12.10
CA TRP A 1 -10.28 -0.30 11.86
C TRP A 1 -10.67 -1.03 13.15
N HIS A 2 -10.03 -0.73 14.26
CA HIS A 2 -10.32 -1.36 15.56
C HIS A 2 -11.72 -1.04 16.09
N GLU A 3 -12.32 0.09 15.71
CA GLU A 3 -13.71 0.43 16.06
C GLU A 3 -14.76 -0.44 15.35
N ILE A 4 -14.40 -1.04 14.20
CA ILE A 4 -15.28 -1.93 13.43
C ILE A 4 -15.30 -3.31 14.05
N VAL A 5 -14.17 -3.73 14.62
CA VAL A 5 -13.97 -5.04 15.25
C VAL A 5 -14.02 -4.84 16.75
N GLY A 6 -15.04 -5.36 17.43
CA GLY A 6 -15.12 -5.28 18.89
C GLY A 6 -13.85 -5.81 19.57
N GLU A 7 -13.45 -5.18 20.68
CA GLU A 7 -12.18 -5.48 21.38
C GLU A 7 -12.03 -6.94 21.87
N GLU A 8 -13.12 -7.71 21.91
CA GLU A 8 -13.17 -9.07 22.47
C GLU A 8 -13.52 -10.17 21.46
N ASN A 9 -13.57 -9.87 20.15
CA ASN A 9 -13.92 -10.89 19.17
C ASN A 9 -12.71 -11.76 18.80
N TYR A 10 -12.61 -12.94 19.41
CA TYR A 10 -11.57 -13.94 19.14
C TYR A 10 -12.03 -15.07 18.22
N GLU A 11 -13.21 -14.94 17.62
CA GLU A 11 -13.68 -15.92 16.64
C GLU A 11 -12.79 -15.92 15.37
N PRO A 12 -12.61 -17.10 14.73
CA PRO A 12 -11.88 -17.17 13.46
C PRO A 12 -12.46 -16.21 12.43
N ALA A 13 -11.59 -15.56 11.67
CA ALA A 13 -11.99 -14.52 10.71
C ALA A 13 -12.99 -15.02 9.65
N VAL A 14 -13.00 -16.32 9.36
CA VAL A 14 -13.97 -16.94 8.44
C VAL A 14 -15.42 -16.83 8.94
N ASN A 15 -15.62 -16.79 10.26
CA ASN A 15 -16.94 -16.71 10.89
C ASN A 15 -17.35 -15.27 11.25
N ALA A 16 -16.50 -14.30 10.98
CA ALA A 16 -16.75 -12.90 11.29
C ALA A 16 -17.88 -12.33 10.42
N THR A 17 -18.45 -11.20 10.84
CA THR A 17 -19.48 -10.51 10.07
C THR A 17 -18.93 -9.98 8.73
N LEU A 18 -19.81 -9.79 7.74
CA LEU A 18 -19.43 -9.27 6.42
C LEU A 18 -18.67 -7.94 6.53
N LYS A 19 -19.08 -7.05 7.44
CA LYS A 19 -18.42 -5.77 7.69
C LYS A 19 -17.00 -5.94 8.22
N GLU A 20 -16.76 -6.87 9.14
CA GLU A 20 -15.44 -7.19 9.67
C GLU A 20 -14.55 -7.82 8.61
N LYS A 21 -15.08 -8.75 7.81
CA LYS A 21 -14.37 -9.35 6.67
C LYS A 21 -13.98 -8.29 5.63
N ALA A 22 -14.93 -7.42 5.26
CA ALA A 22 -14.70 -6.32 4.33
C ALA A 22 -13.59 -5.39 4.83
N SER A 23 -13.57 -5.07 6.13
CA SER A 23 -12.54 -4.21 6.73
C SER A 23 -11.11 -4.72 6.53
N LEU A 24 -10.90 -6.04 6.54
CA LEU A 24 -9.59 -6.64 6.25
C LEU A 24 -9.21 -6.48 4.78
N VAL A 25 -10.15 -6.78 3.86
CA VAL A 25 -9.93 -6.66 2.42
C VAL A 25 -9.60 -5.21 2.05
N GLU A 26 -10.39 -4.28 2.55
CA GLU A 26 -10.23 -2.83 2.32
C GLU A 26 -8.90 -2.32 2.87
N ARG A 27 -8.55 -2.71 4.10
CA ARG A 27 -7.31 -2.26 4.74
C ARG A 27 -6.08 -2.72 3.97
N VAL A 28 -6.05 -3.97 3.52
CA VAL A 28 -4.92 -4.47 2.73
C VAL A 28 -4.87 -3.75 1.38
N GLY A 29 -6.00 -3.55 0.71
CA GLY A 29 -6.07 -2.78 -0.53
C GLY A 29 -5.51 -1.37 -0.35
N MET A 30 -5.95 -0.66 0.69
CA MET A 30 -5.48 0.68 1.04
C MET A 30 -3.97 0.71 1.32
N MET A 31 -3.47 -0.23 2.13
CA MET A 31 -2.05 -0.30 2.47
C MET A 31 -1.20 -0.59 1.22
N MET A 32 -1.62 -1.49 0.34
CA MET A 32 -0.93 -1.76 -0.92
C MET A 32 -0.94 -0.55 -1.86
N LEU A 33 -2.07 0.14 -2.00
CA LEU A 33 -2.15 1.36 -2.81
C LEU A 33 -1.24 2.46 -2.23
N SER A 34 -1.17 2.58 -0.90
CA SER A 34 -0.34 3.58 -0.22
C SER A 34 1.16 3.40 -0.44
N VAL A 35 1.62 2.19 -0.73
CA VAL A 35 3.03 1.89 -1.03
C VAL A 35 3.38 1.96 -2.51
N GLY A 36 2.44 2.44 -3.35
CA GLY A 36 2.69 2.76 -4.75
C GLY A 36 2.73 1.56 -5.69
N THR A 37 2.04 0.47 -5.34
CA THR A 37 1.90 -0.67 -6.27
C THR A 37 0.80 -0.45 -7.29
N GLY A 38 0.87 -1.16 -8.42
CA GLY A 38 -0.13 -1.05 -9.48
C GLY A 38 -1.51 -1.60 -9.08
N ALA A 39 -2.58 -0.97 -9.58
CA ALA A 39 -3.97 -1.32 -9.27
C ALA A 39 -4.31 -2.81 -9.47
N TRP A 40 -3.68 -3.47 -10.45
CA TRP A 40 -3.89 -4.91 -10.69
C TRP A 40 -3.38 -5.78 -9.54
N ARG A 41 -2.25 -5.42 -8.90
CA ARG A 41 -1.74 -6.12 -7.71
C ARG A 41 -2.62 -5.89 -6.50
N VAL A 42 -3.07 -4.66 -6.29
CA VAL A 42 -4.02 -4.32 -5.23
C VAL A 42 -5.27 -5.19 -5.35
N ARG A 43 -5.89 -5.21 -6.53
CA ARG A 43 -7.08 -6.02 -6.80
C ARG A 43 -6.83 -7.52 -6.62
N ALA A 44 -5.69 -8.02 -7.07
CA ALA A 44 -5.34 -9.44 -6.92
C ALA A 44 -5.25 -9.84 -5.44
N SER A 45 -4.59 -9.03 -4.61
CA SER A 45 -4.45 -9.29 -3.17
C SER A 45 -5.79 -9.15 -2.42
N MET A 46 -6.60 -8.13 -2.74
CA MET A 46 -7.95 -7.99 -2.19
C MET A 46 -8.81 -9.22 -2.50
N ASN A 47 -8.82 -9.67 -3.75
CA ASN A 47 -9.58 -10.86 -4.16
C ASN A 47 -9.03 -12.15 -3.52
N LYS A 48 -7.74 -12.26 -3.28
CA LYS A 48 -7.15 -13.42 -2.62
C LYS A 48 -7.63 -13.54 -1.17
N ILE A 49 -7.64 -12.44 -0.45
CA ILE A 49 -8.12 -12.37 0.93
C ILE A 49 -9.64 -12.59 0.98
N ALA A 50 -10.41 -11.95 0.10
CA ALA A 50 -11.86 -12.11 0.02
C ALA A 50 -12.27 -13.57 -0.20
N ARG A 51 -11.61 -14.28 -1.13
CA ARG A 51 -11.83 -15.70 -1.37
C ARG A 51 -11.54 -16.56 -0.15
N ALA A 52 -10.46 -16.27 0.58
CA ALA A 52 -10.11 -17.01 1.78
C ALA A 52 -11.14 -16.77 2.92
N LEU A 53 -11.76 -15.61 2.96
CA LEU A 53 -12.84 -15.25 3.89
C LEU A 53 -14.22 -15.79 3.45
N GLY A 54 -14.33 -16.38 2.26
CA GLY A 54 -15.60 -16.88 1.71
C GLY A 54 -16.53 -15.79 1.19
N ILE A 55 -16.03 -14.60 0.87
CA ILE A 55 -16.79 -13.47 0.33
C ILE A 55 -16.37 -13.13 -1.10
N VAL A 56 -17.25 -12.47 -1.85
CA VAL A 56 -16.95 -11.90 -3.16
C VAL A 56 -16.65 -10.42 -2.97
N CYS A 57 -15.55 -9.94 -3.54
CA CYS A 57 -15.16 -8.53 -3.50
C CYS A 57 -15.02 -7.98 -4.91
N ASN A 58 -15.74 -6.90 -5.19
CA ASN A 58 -15.58 -6.08 -6.39
C ASN A 58 -14.94 -4.76 -5.96
N ALA A 59 -13.73 -4.48 -6.47
CA ALA A 59 -13.03 -3.26 -6.14
C ALA A 59 -12.75 -2.41 -7.39
N ASP A 60 -13.13 -1.14 -7.34
CA ASP A 60 -12.64 -0.12 -8.25
C ASP A 60 -11.51 0.65 -7.61
N ILE A 61 -10.38 0.75 -8.32
CA ILE A 61 -9.13 1.28 -7.78
C ILE A 61 -8.73 2.48 -8.61
N GLY A 62 -8.94 3.66 -8.04
CA GLY A 62 -8.47 4.92 -8.55
C GLY A 62 -7.02 5.23 -8.18
N LEU A 63 -6.58 6.46 -8.41
CA LEU A 63 -5.22 6.90 -8.09
C LEU A 63 -4.97 6.98 -6.58
N LEU A 64 -5.94 7.47 -5.83
CA LEU A 64 -5.90 7.66 -4.37
C LEU A 64 -7.16 7.13 -3.67
N THR A 65 -8.03 6.45 -4.40
CA THR A 65 -9.31 5.96 -3.88
C THR A 65 -9.48 4.48 -4.16
N ILE A 66 -10.16 3.79 -3.27
CA ILE A 66 -10.63 2.43 -3.47
C ILE A 66 -12.11 2.41 -3.09
N GLU A 67 -12.97 2.11 -4.05
CA GLU A 67 -14.35 1.74 -3.80
C GLU A 67 -14.43 0.21 -3.78
N CYS A 68 -14.95 -0.34 -2.72
CA CYS A 68 -15.02 -1.78 -2.52
C CYS A 68 -16.43 -2.22 -2.15
N THR A 69 -16.98 -3.18 -2.91
CA THR A 69 -18.25 -3.83 -2.62
C THR A 69 -17.99 -5.30 -2.29
N CYS A 70 -18.29 -5.69 -1.06
CA CYS A 70 -18.20 -7.06 -0.57
C CYS A 70 -19.59 -7.68 -0.47
N ILE A 71 -19.73 -8.94 -0.90
CA ILE A 71 -21.01 -9.67 -0.96
C ILE A 71 -20.84 -11.03 -0.29
N GLU A 72 -21.76 -11.37 0.61
CA GLU A 72 -21.83 -12.66 1.29
C GLU A 72 -23.31 -13.05 1.48
N SER A 73 -23.72 -14.24 0.98
CA SER A 73 -25.05 -14.81 1.21
C SER A 73 -26.25 -13.89 0.89
N GLY A 74 -26.06 -12.94 -0.03
CA GLY A 74 -27.09 -11.97 -0.42
C GLY A 74 -27.00 -10.62 0.28
N ASP A 75 -26.20 -10.51 1.34
CA ASP A 75 -25.87 -9.25 1.98
C ASP A 75 -24.76 -8.53 1.22
N THR A 76 -24.83 -7.21 1.20
CA THR A 76 -23.85 -6.36 0.48
C THR A 76 -23.34 -5.26 1.40
N TYR A 77 -22.03 -5.08 1.43
CA TYR A 77 -21.38 -3.98 2.11
C TYR A 77 -20.50 -3.23 1.13
N THR A 78 -20.75 -1.93 0.96
CA THR A 78 -19.97 -1.04 0.09
C THR A 78 -19.36 0.08 0.91
N ASN A 79 -18.09 0.35 0.65
CA ASN A 79 -17.36 1.43 1.28
C ASN A 79 -16.35 2.05 0.30
N GLU A 80 -16.09 3.35 0.47
CA GLU A 80 -15.07 4.10 -0.27
C GLU A 80 -14.01 4.61 0.70
N ILE A 81 -12.75 4.40 0.35
CA ILE A 81 -11.60 4.83 1.13
C ILE A 81 -10.71 5.73 0.26
N THR A 82 -10.36 6.89 0.81
CA THR A 82 -9.47 7.85 0.15
C THR A 82 -8.13 7.93 0.91
N LEU A 83 -7.04 7.87 0.15
CA LEU A 83 -5.68 8.07 0.65
C LEU A 83 -5.28 9.54 0.53
N SER A 84 -4.64 10.07 1.55
CA SER A 84 -4.07 11.43 1.50
C SER A 84 -2.79 11.50 0.66
N THR A 85 -1.99 10.44 0.65
CA THR A 85 -0.71 10.39 -0.08
C THR A 85 -0.35 8.95 -0.44
N THR A 86 0.45 8.79 -1.51
CA THR A 86 1.10 7.54 -1.86
C THR A 86 2.61 7.71 -1.90
N GLY A 87 3.34 6.64 -1.62
CA GLY A 87 4.80 6.64 -1.68
C GLY A 87 5.33 5.25 -1.93
N VAL A 88 6.51 5.12 -2.53
CA VAL A 88 7.10 3.80 -2.79
C VAL A 88 7.81 3.30 -1.53
N ASN A 89 7.36 2.14 -1.03
CA ASN A 89 8.03 1.38 0.03
C ASN A 89 7.99 -0.11 -0.30
N THR A 90 9.06 -0.60 -0.89
CA THR A 90 9.17 -1.99 -1.40
C THR A 90 9.19 -3.04 -0.30
N ASP A 91 9.73 -2.72 0.88
CA ASP A 91 9.76 -3.68 2.00
C ASP A 91 8.37 -3.85 2.60
N LYS A 92 7.65 -2.74 2.80
CA LYS A 92 6.27 -2.80 3.24
C LYS A 92 5.40 -3.54 2.20
N LEU A 93 5.65 -3.33 0.91
CA LEU A 93 4.95 -4.05 -0.16
C LEU A 93 5.21 -5.56 -0.08
N ASN A 94 6.47 -5.96 0.10
CA ASN A 94 6.85 -7.37 0.22
C ASN A 94 6.16 -8.03 1.42
N GLU A 95 6.13 -7.38 2.58
CA GLU A 95 5.42 -7.88 3.76
C GLU A 95 3.90 -8.00 3.55
N LEU A 96 3.29 -7.05 2.82
CA LEU A 96 1.88 -7.13 2.46
C LEU A 96 1.57 -8.26 1.48
N GLU A 97 2.45 -8.52 0.51
CA GLU A 97 2.33 -9.66 -0.41
C GLU A 97 2.45 -10.99 0.36
N HIS A 98 3.45 -11.12 1.24
CA HIS A 98 3.58 -12.29 2.12
C HIS A 98 2.39 -12.48 3.05
N PHE A 99 1.83 -11.39 3.57
CA PHE A 99 0.61 -11.44 4.37
C PHE A 99 -0.56 -12.00 3.56
N ALA A 100 -0.78 -11.50 2.34
CA ALA A 100 -1.87 -11.94 1.46
C ALA A 100 -1.67 -13.39 0.99
N ASP A 101 -0.42 -13.81 0.75
CA ASP A 101 -0.08 -15.16 0.32
C ASP A 101 -0.33 -16.21 1.41
N GLY A 102 0.06 -15.90 2.64
CA GLY A 102 -0.15 -16.80 3.79
C GLY A 102 -1.51 -16.63 4.47
N PHE A 103 -2.41 -15.80 3.96
CA PHE A 103 -3.69 -15.50 4.62
C PHE A 103 -4.61 -16.71 4.71
N ALA A 104 -4.76 -17.46 3.61
CA ALA A 104 -5.67 -18.61 3.53
C ALA A 104 -5.36 -19.71 4.55
N GLU A 105 -4.09 -19.92 4.90
CA GLU A 105 -3.68 -20.92 5.89
C GLU A 105 -3.99 -20.50 7.34
N ARG A 106 -4.18 -19.21 7.55
CA ARG A 106 -4.34 -18.58 8.88
C ARG A 106 -5.76 -18.15 9.17
N VAL A 107 -6.63 -18.02 8.15
CA VAL A 107 -7.99 -17.48 8.27
C VAL A 107 -8.88 -18.24 9.25
N THR A 108 -8.66 -19.55 9.41
CA THR A 108 -9.40 -20.42 10.34
C THR A 108 -8.85 -20.41 11.77
N LYS A 109 -7.64 -19.83 11.96
CA LYS A 109 -6.93 -19.85 13.27
C LYS A 109 -6.90 -18.47 13.93
N TYR A 110 -6.88 -17.41 13.12
CA TYR A 110 -6.74 -16.04 13.59
C TYR A 110 -8.07 -15.29 13.47
N SER A 111 -8.33 -14.44 14.46
CA SER A 111 -9.47 -13.53 14.43
C SER A 111 -9.17 -12.30 13.54
N VAL A 112 -10.21 -11.58 13.15
CA VAL A 112 -10.09 -10.31 12.42
C VAL A 112 -9.21 -9.32 13.17
N LEU A 113 -9.36 -9.23 14.49
CA LEU A 113 -8.54 -8.37 15.34
C LEU A 113 -7.05 -8.73 15.29
N GLN A 114 -6.72 -10.02 15.30
CA GLN A 114 -5.32 -10.48 15.21
C GLN A 114 -4.71 -10.13 13.85
N PHE A 115 -5.47 -10.26 12.77
CA PHE A 115 -5.03 -9.81 11.45
C PHE A 115 -4.80 -8.30 11.40
N HIS A 116 -5.70 -7.50 11.99
CA HIS A 116 -5.49 -6.05 12.08
C HIS A 116 -4.23 -5.69 12.86
N ARG A 117 -3.91 -6.40 13.94
CA ARG A 117 -2.66 -6.20 14.70
C ARG A 117 -1.40 -6.56 13.88
N ILE A 118 -1.48 -7.57 13.00
CA ILE A 118 -0.38 -7.87 12.07
C ILE A 118 -0.22 -6.73 11.07
N LEU A 119 -1.32 -6.23 10.52
CA LEU A 119 -1.31 -5.09 9.59
C LEU A 119 -0.80 -3.80 10.26
N ASP A 120 -1.07 -3.60 11.57
CA ASP A 120 -0.48 -2.49 12.34
C ASP A 120 1.04 -2.55 12.32
N LYS A 121 1.61 -3.72 12.64
CA LYS A 121 3.07 -3.92 12.61
C LYS A 121 3.67 -3.66 11.22
N ILE A 122 2.98 -4.10 10.16
CA ILE A 122 3.41 -3.82 8.79
C ILE A 122 3.31 -2.31 8.49
N SER A 123 2.28 -1.62 9.02
CA SER A 123 2.11 -0.18 8.82
C SER A 123 3.23 0.65 9.44
N GLU A 124 3.83 0.17 10.53
CA GLU A 124 4.93 0.82 11.25
C GLU A 124 6.30 0.67 10.56
N ILE A 125 6.43 -0.17 9.52
CA ILE A 125 7.70 -0.34 8.78
C ILE A 125 8.11 1.01 8.19
N PRO A 126 9.28 1.56 8.61
CA PRO A 126 9.72 2.87 8.14
C PRO A 126 10.14 2.83 6.67
N PRO A 127 10.12 3.96 5.97
CA PRO A 127 10.67 4.02 4.62
C PRO A 127 12.19 3.78 4.66
N ASN A 128 12.70 2.86 3.83
CA ASN A 128 14.06 2.33 3.89
C ASN A 128 15.16 3.33 3.57
N TYR A 129 14.85 4.42 2.90
CA TYR A 129 15.88 5.29 2.36
C TYR A 129 15.78 6.70 2.92
N LYS A 130 16.92 7.18 3.45
CA LYS A 130 17.09 8.59 3.83
C LYS A 130 17.01 9.47 2.58
N ALA A 131 16.55 10.70 2.75
CA ALA A 131 16.43 11.67 1.65
C ALA A 131 17.71 11.84 0.81
N TRP A 132 18.86 11.80 1.46
CA TRP A 132 20.16 11.88 0.81
C TRP A 132 20.43 10.70 -0.14
N ASN A 133 20.20 9.46 0.30
CA ASN A 133 20.40 8.28 -0.53
C ASN A 133 19.48 8.27 -1.77
N LEU A 134 18.21 8.70 -1.58
CA LEU A 134 17.28 8.84 -2.69
C LEU A 134 17.74 9.90 -3.69
N GLY A 135 18.21 11.05 -3.20
CA GLY A 135 18.73 12.12 -4.05
C GLY A 135 19.92 11.63 -4.88
N LEU A 136 20.86 10.94 -4.25
CA LEU A 136 22.06 10.43 -4.91
C LEU A 136 21.72 9.37 -5.95
N ALA A 137 20.86 8.42 -5.61
CA ALA A 137 20.40 7.39 -6.54
C ALA A 137 19.65 7.98 -7.75
N SER A 138 18.76 8.95 -7.51
CA SER A 138 18.05 9.65 -8.58
C SER A 138 18.99 10.42 -9.50
N GLY A 139 19.96 11.13 -8.91
CA GLY A 139 20.98 11.86 -9.69
C GLY A 139 21.80 10.93 -10.57
N LEU A 140 22.27 9.80 -10.02
CA LEU A 140 23.05 8.80 -10.79
C LEU A 140 22.20 8.17 -11.91
N ALA A 141 20.94 7.83 -11.63
CA ALA A 141 20.04 7.28 -12.63
C ALA A 141 19.82 8.26 -13.80
N CYS A 142 19.50 9.52 -13.50
CA CYS A 142 19.30 10.54 -14.54
C CYS A 142 20.59 10.82 -15.34
N CYS A 143 21.74 10.84 -14.68
CA CYS A 143 23.05 10.95 -15.34
C CYS A 143 23.25 9.78 -16.32
N GLY A 144 23.00 8.53 -15.90
CA GLY A 144 23.10 7.36 -16.75
C GLY A 144 22.15 7.40 -17.95
N PHE A 145 20.88 7.81 -17.74
CA PHE A 145 19.93 7.99 -18.84
C PHE A 145 20.37 9.09 -19.83
N THR A 146 20.90 10.20 -19.34
CA THR A 146 21.44 11.27 -20.20
C THR A 146 22.57 10.74 -21.08
N PHE A 147 23.48 9.93 -20.53
CA PHE A 147 24.53 9.26 -21.28
C PHE A 147 23.98 8.33 -22.37
N LEU A 148 23.03 7.47 -22.03
CA LEU A 148 22.40 6.54 -22.98
C LEU A 148 21.67 7.24 -24.12
N LEU A 149 21.15 8.45 -23.88
CA LEU A 149 20.49 9.29 -24.90
C LEU A 149 21.47 10.12 -25.72
N GLY A 150 22.79 9.94 -25.52
CA GLY A 150 23.82 10.63 -26.27
C GLY A 150 24.19 12.02 -25.75
N GLY A 151 23.79 12.35 -24.52
CA GLY A 151 24.18 13.61 -23.87
C GLY A 151 25.67 13.65 -23.54
N GLY A 152 26.25 14.86 -23.61
CA GLY A 152 27.64 15.13 -23.28
C GLY A 152 27.90 15.25 -21.76
N PRO A 153 29.18 15.42 -21.36
CA PRO A 153 29.55 15.50 -19.93
C PRO A 153 28.85 16.62 -19.17
N VAL A 154 28.58 17.74 -19.82
CA VAL A 154 27.94 18.90 -19.18
C VAL A 154 26.47 18.59 -18.89
N GLU A 155 25.75 17.99 -19.84
CA GLU A 155 24.34 17.57 -19.69
C GLU A 155 24.23 16.51 -18.61
N MET A 156 25.18 15.57 -18.51
CA MET A 156 25.21 14.53 -17.49
C MET A 156 25.36 15.13 -16.08
N ILE A 157 26.25 16.11 -15.90
CA ILE A 157 26.46 16.79 -14.63
C ILE A 157 25.20 17.57 -14.23
N LEU A 158 24.61 18.31 -15.15
CA LEU A 158 23.38 19.09 -14.90
C LEU A 158 22.21 18.17 -14.54
N ALA A 159 22.04 17.03 -15.25
CA ALA A 159 21.02 16.03 -14.95
C ALA A 159 21.22 15.41 -13.56
N PHE A 160 22.48 15.10 -13.19
CA PHE A 160 22.80 14.58 -11.85
C PHE A 160 22.37 15.52 -10.74
N PHE A 161 22.81 16.78 -10.79
CA PHE A 161 22.48 17.76 -9.75
C PHE A 161 20.99 18.12 -9.76
N GLY A 162 20.40 18.35 -10.93
CA GLY A 162 18.99 18.71 -11.05
C GLY A 162 18.07 17.63 -10.47
N ALA A 163 18.25 16.37 -10.86
CA ALA A 163 17.45 15.26 -10.36
C ALA A 163 17.76 14.94 -8.88
N GLY A 164 19.04 14.96 -8.49
CA GLY A 164 19.46 14.67 -7.12
C GLY A 164 18.93 15.67 -6.10
N VAL A 165 19.10 16.96 -6.37
CA VAL A 165 18.60 18.03 -5.51
C VAL A 165 17.07 18.04 -5.51
N GLY A 166 16.43 17.91 -6.67
CA GLY A 166 14.97 17.87 -6.79
C GLY A 166 14.36 16.75 -5.94
N MET A 167 14.92 15.54 -6.03
CA MET A 167 14.44 14.40 -5.22
C MET A 167 14.70 14.59 -3.72
N TYR A 168 15.84 15.13 -3.33
CA TYR A 168 16.14 15.45 -1.94
C TYR A 168 15.15 16.45 -1.35
N VAL A 169 14.91 17.56 -2.07
CA VAL A 169 13.96 18.61 -1.65
C VAL A 169 12.55 18.06 -1.56
N ARG A 170 12.09 17.32 -2.59
CA ARG A 170 10.79 16.66 -2.58
C ARG A 170 10.59 15.79 -1.34
N LYS A 171 11.58 14.94 -1.01
CA LYS A 171 11.50 14.07 0.16
C LYS A 171 11.42 14.87 1.46
N LYS A 172 12.22 15.95 1.58
CA LYS A 172 12.18 16.84 2.74
C LYS A 172 10.86 17.58 2.90
N LEU A 173 10.24 18.01 1.81
CA LEU A 173 8.92 18.65 1.83
C LEU A 173 7.84 17.66 2.28
N LEU A 174 7.86 16.43 1.77
CA LEU A 174 6.94 15.37 2.19
C LEU A 174 7.10 15.01 3.69
N GLU A 175 8.33 14.98 4.21
CA GLU A 175 8.59 14.78 5.65
C GLU A 175 8.03 15.92 6.52
N ARG A 176 7.79 17.10 5.95
CA ARG A 176 7.15 18.26 6.63
C ARG A 176 5.65 18.36 6.38
N HIS A 177 5.02 17.30 5.86
CA HIS A 177 3.59 17.24 5.53
C HIS A 177 3.13 18.31 4.49
N ILE A 178 4.07 18.85 3.72
CA ILE A 178 3.73 19.73 2.59
C ILE A 178 3.45 18.83 1.40
N THR A 179 2.16 18.70 1.05
CA THR A 179 1.74 17.95 -0.14
C THR A 179 1.98 18.78 -1.39
N LEU A 180 2.57 18.15 -2.43
CA LEU A 180 2.83 18.80 -3.72
C LEU A 180 1.56 19.08 -4.55
N LEU A 181 0.40 18.69 -4.04
CA LEU A 181 -0.92 18.81 -4.69
C LEU A 181 -1.86 19.77 -3.93
N ALA A 182 -1.36 20.57 -3.02
CA ALA A 182 -2.14 21.61 -2.33
C ALA A 182 -2.07 22.94 -3.09
#